data_57dec7aff4553cd77a5a89b4a4af20c2
#
_entry.id   57dec7aff4553cd77a5a89b4a4af20c2
#
_cell.length_a   1.000
_cell.length_b   1.000
_cell.length_c   1.000
_cell.angle_alpha   90.00
_cell.angle_beta   90.00
_cell.angle_gamma   90.00
#
_symmetry.space_group_name_H-M   'P 1'
#
loop_
_entity.id
_entity.type
_entity.pdbx_description
1 polymer ?
#
loop_
_entity_poly.entity_id
_entity_poly.type
_entity_poly.pdbx_seq_one_letter_code
_entity_poly.pdbx_strand_id
1 'polypeptide(L)'
;MEKVYLKYDDIRPCIECDYGFVKEMIYLGFMYPYKKGDIKFFLIILALQLSACILLIILFSMPIIIKLLLCFLMIFIINLLFAYNYNLLVIERLLKEGYYPMDYNSSDKLIKKGIYFKLQ
;
A
#
# COMPACT_ATOMS: atom_id res chain seq x y z
N MET A 1 14.55 -6.01 3.34
CA MET A 1 13.55 -4.94 3.50
C MET A 1 13.57 -4.45 4.93
N GLU A 2 13.56 -3.16 5.13
CA GLU A 2 13.51 -2.58 6.46
C GLU A 2 12.17 -2.88 7.14
N LYS A 3 12.16 -2.90 8.47
CA LYS A 3 10.98 -3.23 9.25
C LYS A 3 10.77 -2.22 10.37
N VAL A 4 9.50 -2.02 10.71
CA VAL A 4 9.07 -1.16 11.81
C VAL A 4 8.26 -2.01 12.78
N TYR A 5 8.56 -1.89 14.07
CA TYR A 5 7.87 -2.65 15.10
C TYR A 5 6.86 -1.75 15.81
N LEU A 6 5.61 -2.19 15.86
CA LEU A 6 4.52 -1.47 16.50
C LEU A 6 3.97 -2.27 17.67
N LYS A 7 3.57 -1.57 18.73
CA LYS A 7 3.02 -2.15 19.95
C LYS A 7 1.72 -1.44 20.32
N TYR A 8 0.74 -2.18 20.81
CA TYR A 8 -0.53 -1.63 21.25
C TYR A 8 -0.59 -1.51 22.77
N ASP A 9 -0.27 -2.60 23.49
CA ASP A 9 -0.21 -2.65 24.95
C ASP A 9 0.75 -3.78 25.39
N ASP A 10 0.90 -3.97 26.71
CA ASP A 10 1.81 -4.99 27.25
C ASP A 10 1.26 -6.42 27.12
N ILE A 11 -0.03 -6.58 26.84
CA ILE A 11 -0.69 -7.86 26.75
C ILE A 11 -0.59 -8.43 25.32
N ARG A 12 -0.76 -7.58 24.31
CA ARG A 12 -0.73 -7.99 22.91
C ARG A 12 0.70 -8.07 22.38
N PRO A 13 1.00 -9.07 21.54
CA PRO A 13 2.35 -9.15 20.95
C PRO A 13 2.62 -7.96 20.02
N CYS A 14 3.89 -7.66 19.86
CA CYS A 14 4.34 -6.65 18.90
C CYS A 14 4.01 -7.07 17.48
N ILE A 15 3.63 -6.10 16.64
CA ILE A 15 3.43 -6.33 15.22
C ILE A 15 4.66 -5.86 14.48
N GLU A 16 5.19 -6.74 13.63
CA GLU A 16 6.29 -6.43 12.74
C GLU A 16 5.72 -6.00 11.40
N CYS A 17 6.00 -4.77 10.99
CA CYS A 17 5.51 -4.21 9.72
C CYS A 17 6.68 -4.00 8.78
N ASP A 18 6.51 -4.42 7.53
CA ASP A 18 7.47 -4.10 6.48
C ASP A 18 7.46 -2.59 6.23
N TYR A 19 8.63 -2.05 5.89
CA TYR A 19 8.84 -0.64 5.68
C TYR A 19 9.61 -0.45 4.38
N GLY A 20 9.13 0.47 3.53
CA GLY A 20 9.81 0.81 2.30
C GLY A 20 9.11 0.30 1.04
N PHE A 21 9.87 0.14 -0.02
CA PHE A 21 9.37 -0.20 -1.34
C PHE A 21 9.03 -1.68 -1.46
N VAL A 22 7.86 -1.99 -2.03
CA VAL A 22 7.37 -3.37 -2.20
C VAL A 22 7.57 -3.79 -3.66
N LYS A 23 8.65 -4.52 -3.94
CA LYS A 23 8.96 -4.97 -5.30
C LYS A 23 7.87 -5.88 -5.87
N GLU A 24 7.32 -6.76 -5.03
CA GLU A 24 6.31 -7.72 -5.46
C GLU A 24 5.03 -7.05 -5.96
N MET A 25 4.72 -5.85 -5.48
CA MET A 25 3.52 -5.15 -5.88
C MET A 25 3.54 -4.67 -7.33
N ILE A 26 4.72 -4.52 -7.92
CA ILE A 26 4.86 -4.10 -9.32
C ILE A 26 4.24 -5.15 -10.24
N TYR A 27 4.48 -6.43 -9.98
CA TYR A 27 3.99 -7.51 -10.83
C TYR A 27 2.77 -8.23 -10.28
N LEU A 28 2.56 -8.27 -8.96
CA LEU A 28 1.37 -8.87 -8.36
C LEU A 28 0.19 -7.90 -8.29
N GLY A 29 0.44 -6.59 -8.14
CA GLY A 29 -0.60 -5.58 -8.06
C GLY A 29 -1.57 -5.84 -6.92
N PHE A 30 -2.87 -5.94 -7.22
CA PHE A 30 -3.91 -6.17 -6.21
C PHE A 30 -3.79 -7.53 -5.53
N MET A 31 -3.08 -8.49 -6.12
CA MET A 31 -2.86 -9.81 -5.52
C MET A 31 -1.93 -9.77 -4.31
N TYR A 32 -1.06 -8.76 -4.21
CA TYR A 32 -0.15 -8.64 -3.07
C TYR A 32 -0.90 -8.43 -1.75
N PRO A 33 -1.84 -7.46 -1.63
CA PRO A 33 -2.65 -7.35 -0.42
C PRO A 33 -3.48 -8.59 -0.14
N TYR A 34 -4.01 -9.24 -1.17
CA TYR A 34 -4.77 -10.48 -1.01
C TYR A 34 -3.92 -11.58 -0.39
N LYS A 35 -2.68 -11.75 -0.88
CA LYS A 35 -1.71 -12.70 -0.36
C LYS A 35 -1.37 -12.42 1.11
N LYS A 36 -1.34 -11.15 1.51
CA LYS A 36 -1.10 -10.74 2.90
C LYS A 36 -2.34 -10.83 3.78
N GLY A 37 -3.48 -11.22 3.24
CA GLY A 37 -4.74 -11.27 3.99
C GLY A 37 -5.43 -9.92 4.15
N ASP A 38 -5.01 -8.90 3.42
CA ASP A 38 -5.56 -7.56 3.50
C ASP A 38 -6.61 -7.35 2.40
N ILE A 39 -7.82 -7.81 2.67
CA ILE A 39 -8.93 -7.75 1.71
C ILE A 39 -9.32 -6.31 1.38
N LYS A 40 -9.22 -5.40 2.35
CA LYS A 40 -9.59 -4.00 2.17
C LYS A 40 -8.74 -3.34 1.08
N PHE A 41 -7.42 -3.43 1.17
CA PHE A 41 -6.53 -2.89 0.13
C PHE A 41 -6.64 -3.65 -1.19
N PHE A 42 -6.85 -4.96 -1.13
CA PHE A 42 -7.14 -5.76 -2.32
C PHE A 42 -8.31 -5.17 -3.11
N LEU A 43 -9.43 -4.91 -2.46
CA LEU A 43 -10.62 -4.35 -3.08
C LEU A 43 -10.40 -2.92 -3.58
N ILE A 44 -9.69 -2.09 -2.82
CA ILE A 44 -9.39 -0.71 -3.21
C ILE A 44 -8.55 -0.66 -4.48
N ILE A 45 -7.47 -1.43 -4.53
CA ILE A 45 -6.57 -1.44 -5.70
C ILE A 45 -7.30 -2.00 -6.92
N LEU A 46 -8.05 -3.09 -6.75
CA LEU A 46 -8.82 -3.70 -7.81
C LEU A 46 -9.85 -2.70 -8.38
N ALA A 47 -10.59 -2.01 -7.50
CA ALA A 47 -11.56 -1.02 -7.92
C ALA A 47 -10.93 0.14 -8.69
N LEU A 48 -9.78 0.63 -8.23
CA LEU A 48 -9.05 1.70 -8.91
C LEU A 48 -8.59 1.27 -10.30
N GLN A 49 -8.03 0.09 -10.42
CA GLN A 49 -7.56 -0.43 -11.72
C GLN A 49 -8.70 -0.65 -12.69
N LEU A 50 -9.80 -1.25 -12.23
CA LEU A 50 -10.99 -1.45 -13.07
C LEU A 50 -11.61 -0.12 -13.52
N SER A 51 -11.73 0.83 -12.61
CA SER A 51 -12.28 2.17 -12.92
C SER A 51 -11.43 2.89 -13.96
N ALA A 52 -10.12 2.86 -13.81
CA ALA A 52 -9.20 3.49 -14.75
C ALA A 52 -9.32 2.88 -16.15
N CYS A 53 -9.39 1.55 -16.24
CA CYS A 53 -9.53 0.85 -17.53
C CYS A 53 -10.89 1.16 -18.17
N ILE A 54 -11.98 1.15 -17.42
CA ILE A 54 -13.32 1.43 -17.93
C ILE A 54 -13.40 2.87 -18.45
N LEU A 55 -12.90 3.84 -17.71
CA LEU A 55 -12.86 5.23 -18.12
C LEU A 55 -12.07 5.42 -19.41
N LEU A 56 -10.94 4.75 -19.52
CA LEU A 56 -10.10 4.84 -20.71
C LEU A 56 -10.81 4.27 -21.94
N ILE A 57 -11.51 3.15 -21.80
CA ILE A 57 -12.25 2.51 -22.90
C ILE A 57 -13.42 3.40 -23.36
N ILE A 58 -14.12 4.04 -22.42
CA ILE A 58 -15.30 4.85 -22.73
C ILE A 58 -14.92 6.21 -23.31
N LEU A 59 -13.94 6.89 -22.70
CA LEU A 59 -13.63 8.29 -23.02
C LEU A 59 -12.80 8.47 -24.29
N PHE A 60 -11.97 7.47 -24.65
CA PHE A 60 -11.08 7.61 -25.78
C PHE A 60 -11.54 6.78 -26.97
N SER A 61 -11.64 7.42 -28.15
CA SER A 61 -11.98 6.77 -29.40
C SER A 61 -10.71 6.37 -30.13
N MET A 62 -10.10 5.25 -29.72
CA MET A 62 -8.85 4.74 -30.28
C MET A 62 -8.99 3.27 -30.72
N PRO A 63 -8.08 2.78 -31.59
CA PRO A 63 -8.04 1.34 -31.89
C PRO A 63 -7.88 0.50 -30.64
N ILE A 64 -8.47 -0.69 -30.63
CA ILE A 64 -8.49 -1.57 -29.44
C ILE A 64 -7.09 -1.94 -28.97
N ILE A 65 -6.12 -2.09 -29.87
CA ILE A 65 -4.74 -2.41 -29.52
C ILE A 65 -4.13 -1.29 -28.68
N ILE A 66 -4.33 -0.03 -29.07
CA ILE A 66 -3.84 1.14 -28.32
C ILE A 66 -4.52 1.22 -26.96
N LYS A 67 -5.83 0.96 -26.89
CA LYS A 67 -6.56 0.93 -25.61
C LYS A 67 -5.99 -0.11 -24.66
N LEU A 68 -5.70 -1.32 -25.15
CA LEU A 68 -5.11 -2.37 -24.33
C LEU A 68 -3.73 -1.98 -23.80
N LEU A 69 -2.88 -1.41 -24.66
CA LEU A 69 -1.56 -0.94 -24.23
C LEU A 69 -1.65 0.15 -23.16
N LEU A 70 -2.58 1.09 -23.31
CA LEU A 70 -2.81 2.13 -22.32
C LEU A 70 -3.36 1.56 -21.01
N CYS A 71 -4.22 0.54 -21.07
CA CYS A 71 -4.71 -0.14 -19.86
C CYS A 71 -3.56 -0.81 -19.12
N PHE A 72 -2.65 -1.50 -19.79
CA PHE A 72 -1.47 -2.09 -19.18
C PHE A 72 -0.60 -1.02 -18.53
N LEU A 73 -0.40 0.10 -19.22
CA LEU A 73 0.39 1.20 -18.67
C LEU A 73 -0.25 1.78 -17.40
N MET A 74 -1.57 1.97 -17.41
CA MET A 74 -2.30 2.48 -16.23
C MET A 74 -2.22 1.52 -15.07
N ILE A 75 -2.37 0.22 -15.30
CA ILE A 75 -2.24 -0.80 -14.27
C ILE A 75 -0.82 -0.77 -13.68
N PHE A 76 0.19 -0.67 -14.53
CA PHE A 76 1.59 -0.60 -14.08
C PHE A 76 1.84 0.64 -13.22
N ILE A 77 1.33 1.81 -13.62
CA ILE A 77 1.46 3.05 -12.86
C ILE A 77 0.80 2.92 -11.49
N ILE A 78 -0.41 2.37 -11.42
CA ILE A 78 -1.13 2.17 -10.15
C ILE A 78 -0.34 1.20 -9.25
N ASN A 79 0.16 0.11 -9.80
CA ASN A 79 0.98 -0.84 -9.06
C ASN A 79 2.24 -0.18 -8.51
N LEU A 80 2.89 0.67 -9.30
CA LEU A 80 4.10 1.38 -8.89
C LEU A 80 3.82 2.35 -7.74
N LEU A 81 2.72 3.10 -7.82
CA LEU A 81 2.33 4.02 -6.76
C LEU A 81 2.07 3.29 -5.44
N PHE A 82 1.35 2.18 -5.48
CA PHE A 82 1.11 1.39 -4.29
C PHE A 82 2.37 0.67 -3.80
N ALA A 83 3.29 0.30 -4.70
CA ALA A 83 4.57 -0.29 -4.31
C ALA A 83 5.38 0.66 -3.43
N TYR A 84 5.32 1.97 -3.69
CA TYR A 84 5.98 2.97 -2.86
C TYR A 84 5.26 3.26 -1.55
N ASN A 85 3.93 3.19 -1.53
CA ASN A 85 3.13 3.72 -0.44
C ASN A 85 2.41 2.67 0.40
N TYR A 86 2.30 1.43 -0.07
CA TYR A 86 1.49 0.39 0.58
C TYR A 86 1.89 0.16 2.04
N ASN A 87 3.18 -0.05 2.30
CA ASN A 87 3.65 -0.31 3.66
C ASN A 87 3.38 0.87 4.59
N LEU A 88 3.56 2.10 4.08
CA LEU A 88 3.27 3.30 4.86
C LEU A 88 1.77 3.42 5.17
N LEU A 89 0.92 3.10 4.21
CA LEU A 89 -0.53 3.12 4.41
C LEU A 89 -0.98 2.11 5.47
N VAL A 90 -0.40 0.92 5.46
CA VAL A 90 -0.68 -0.10 6.48
C VAL A 90 -0.24 0.39 7.86
N ILE A 91 0.96 0.97 7.97
CA ILE A 91 1.47 1.50 9.23
C ILE A 91 0.59 2.65 9.74
N GLU A 92 0.20 3.58 8.87
CA GLU A 92 -0.71 4.68 9.25
C GLU A 92 -2.04 4.16 9.78
N ARG A 93 -2.60 3.14 9.15
CA ARG A 93 -3.85 2.52 9.61
C ARG A 93 -3.70 1.96 11.02
N LEU A 94 -2.60 1.24 11.28
CA LEU A 94 -2.34 0.68 12.60
C LEU A 94 -2.15 1.78 13.66
N LEU A 95 -1.47 2.87 13.31
CA LEU A 95 -1.29 4.00 14.22
C LEU A 95 -2.63 4.65 14.57
N LYS A 96 -3.55 4.75 13.61
CA LYS A 96 -4.91 5.27 13.87
C LYS A 96 -5.72 4.35 14.77
N GLU A 97 -5.45 3.05 14.74
CA GLU A 97 -6.09 2.06 15.61
C GLU A 97 -5.56 2.09 17.05
N GLY A 98 -4.50 2.82 17.32
CA GLY A 98 -3.93 2.99 18.65
C GLY A 98 -2.54 2.38 18.86
N TYR A 99 -1.97 1.79 17.83
CA TYR A 99 -0.60 1.29 17.89
C TYR A 99 0.41 2.44 17.96
N TYR A 100 1.58 2.17 18.53
CA TYR A 100 2.67 3.14 18.63
C TYR A 100 4.01 2.44 18.37
N PRO A 101 5.07 3.19 17.96
CA PRO A 101 6.39 2.59 17.71
C PRO A 101 6.96 1.97 19.00
N MET A 102 7.46 0.74 18.88
CA MET A 102 7.98 0.02 20.04
C MET A 102 9.35 0.53 20.49
N ASP A 103 10.21 0.90 19.54
CA ASP A 103 11.56 1.33 19.80
C ASP A 103 11.91 2.63 19.10
N TYR A 104 13.10 3.17 19.43
CA TYR A 104 13.58 4.43 18.86
C TYR A 104 13.80 4.35 17.35
N ASN A 105 14.32 3.21 16.85
CA ASN A 105 14.56 3.05 15.43
C ASN A 105 13.26 3.11 14.62
N SER A 106 12.22 2.44 15.10
CA SER A 106 10.89 2.47 14.46
C SER A 106 10.31 3.88 14.49
N SER A 107 10.40 4.56 15.63
CA SER A 107 9.96 5.94 15.79
C SER A 107 10.69 6.88 14.84
N ASP A 108 12.01 6.77 14.72
CA ASP A 108 12.82 7.61 13.86
C ASP A 108 12.47 7.42 12.38
N LYS A 109 12.26 6.18 11.95
CA LYS A 109 11.85 5.87 10.57
C LYS A 109 10.51 6.52 10.22
N LEU A 110 9.55 6.48 11.14
CA LEU A 110 8.23 7.08 10.92
C LEU A 110 8.31 8.61 10.88
N ILE A 111 9.09 9.21 11.75
CA ILE A 111 9.28 10.67 11.78
C ILE A 111 9.92 11.16 10.48
N LYS A 112 10.92 10.45 9.96
CA LYS A 112 11.58 10.80 8.68
C LYS A 112 10.62 10.79 7.50
N LYS A 113 9.55 9.99 7.55
CA LYS A 113 8.52 9.94 6.52
C LYS A 113 7.37 10.92 6.77
N GLY A 114 7.43 11.72 7.82
CA GLY A 114 6.39 12.69 8.16
C GLY A 114 5.12 12.07 8.73
N ILE A 115 5.19 10.87 9.28
CA ILE A 115 4.06 10.20 9.88
C ILE A 115 3.95 10.60 11.35
N TYR A 116 2.77 11.05 11.76
CA TYR A 116 2.50 11.45 13.14
C TYR A 116 1.88 10.31 13.92
N PHE A 117 2.27 10.17 15.19
CA PHE A 117 1.73 9.17 16.09
C PHE A 117 1.68 9.73 17.52
N LYS A 118 0.86 9.09 18.38
CA LYS A 118 0.79 9.45 19.78
C LYS A 118 1.91 8.77 20.55
N LEU A 119 2.64 9.56 21.32
CA LEU A 119 3.61 9.05 22.28
C LEU A 119 2.87 8.63 23.56
N GLN A 120 3.21 7.45 24.05
CA GLN A 120 2.71 6.98 25.35
C GLN A 120 3.84 6.90 26.35
#